data_ff4c5c449d800785dbad87f244836f6a
#
_entry.id   ff4c5c449d800785dbad87f244836f6a
#
_cell.length_a   1.000
_cell.length_b   1.000
_cell.length_c   1.000
_cell.angle_alpha   90.00
_cell.angle_beta   90.00
_cell.angle_gamma   90.00
#
_symmetry.space_group_name_H-M   'P 1'
#
loop_
_entity.id
_entity.type
_entity.pdbx_description
1 polymer ?
#
loop_
_entity_poly.entity_id
_entity_poly.type
_entity_poly.pdbx_seq_one_letter_code
_entity_poly.pdbx_strand_id
1 'polypeptide(L)'
;MLAFRTQTPQTCGILEVDEQNILKQMYEKSHDDHGNLANAAFYILSKKLIAELGDETDFSNEVIPKYFGKALVVETSETFIDIGTPETYEHAQQVAKIR
;
A
#
# COMPACT_ATOMS: atom_id res chain seq x y z
N MET A 1 4.43 -3.90 -6.27
CA MET A 1 3.92 -2.79 -5.46
C MET A 1 4.79 -2.56 -4.24
N LEU A 2 4.90 -1.34 -3.80
CA LEU A 2 5.73 -0.97 -2.65
C LEU A 2 4.93 -1.06 -1.36
N ALA A 3 5.59 -1.49 -0.29
CA ALA A 3 4.99 -1.62 1.03
C ALA A 3 5.94 -1.09 2.11
N PHE A 4 5.38 -0.72 3.25
CA PHE A 4 6.13 -0.23 4.40
C PHE A 4 5.50 -0.74 5.69
N ARG A 5 6.23 -0.69 6.80
CA ARG A 5 5.68 -1.06 8.11
C ARG A 5 5.02 0.15 8.74
N THR A 6 3.74 0.03 9.09
CA THR A 6 2.96 1.12 9.68
C THR A 6 2.76 0.91 11.17
N GLN A 7 2.65 2.01 11.92
CA GLN A 7 2.25 2.00 13.32
C GLN A 7 0.75 2.18 13.50
N THR A 8 0.02 2.47 12.40
CA THR A 8 -1.42 2.70 12.42
C THR A 8 -2.12 1.86 11.35
N PRO A 9 -2.10 0.52 11.50
CA PRO A 9 -2.63 -0.38 10.45
C PRO A 9 -4.10 -0.14 10.13
N GLN A 10 -4.89 0.34 11.08
CA GLN A 10 -6.32 0.58 10.87
C GLN A 10 -6.60 1.75 9.91
N THR A 11 -5.59 2.56 9.58
CA THR A 11 -5.73 3.67 8.64
C THR A 11 -5.22 3.34 7.24
N CYS A 12 -4.72 2.13 7.03
CA CYS A 12 -4.02 1.73 5.82
C CYS A 12 -4.66 0.51 5.18
N GLY A 13 -4.32 0.29 3.91
CA GLY A 13 -4.51 -1.02 3.29
C GLY A 13 -3.40 -1.94 3.74
N ILE A 14 -3.74 -3.02 4.44
CA ILE A 14 -2.77 -3.98 4.97
C ILE A 14 -2.65 -5.16 4.02
N LEU A 15 -1.42 -5.52 3.71
CA LEU A 15 -1.09 -6.56 2.73
C LEU A 15 -0.76 -7.87 3.43
N GLU A 16 -1.30 -8.94 2.90
CA GLU A 16 -0.90 -10.30 3.25
C GLU A 16 -0.15 -10.89 2.05
N VAL A 17 1.06 -11.39 2.28
CA VAL A 17 1.91 -11.94 1.23
C VAL A 17 2.27 -13.39 1.54
N ASP A 18 2.64 -14.14 0.49
CA ASP A 18 3.14 -15.50 0.65
C ASP A 18 4.65 -15.50 0.86
N GLU A 19 5.25 -16.71 0.87
CA GLU A 19 6.68 -16.89 1.12
C GLU A 19 7.57 -16.27 0.03
N GLN A 20 7.02 -16.04 -1.17
CA GLN A 20 7.73 -15.40 -2.28
C GLN A 20 7.42 -13.91 -2.37
N ASN A 21 6.76 -13.32 -1.37
CA ASN A 21 6.33 -11.93 -1.36
C ASN A 21 5.30 -11.60 -2.45
N ILE A 22 4.51 -12.59 -2.84
CA ILE A 22 3.39 -12.38 -3.76
C ILE A 22 2.15 -12.04 -2.94
N LEU A 23 1.43 -11.00 -3.34
CA LEU A 23 0.24 -10.52 -2.67
C LEU A 23 -0.86 -11.59 -2.67
N LYS A 24 -1.31 -11.97 -1.48
CA LYS A 24 -2.41 -12.92 -1.29
C LYS A 24 -3.75 -12.22 -1.09
N GLN A 25 -3.75 -11.14 -0.30
CA GLN A 25 -4.95 -10.43 0.10
C GLN A 25 -4.58 -9.03 0.56
N MET A 26 -5.54 -8.10 0.49
CA MET A 26 -5.41 -6.76 1.05
C MET A 26 -6.65 -6.45 1.90
N TYR A 27 -6.42 -5.89 3.07
CA TYR A 27 -7.46 -5.52 4.02
C TYR A 27 -7.47 -4.00 4.15
N GLU A 28 -8.47 -3.36 3.54
CA GLU A 28 -8.56 -1.91 3.48
C GLU A 28 -9.16 -1.35 4.76
N LYS A 29 -8.36 -0.61 5.52
CA LYS A 29 -8.80 0.11 6.73
C LYS A 29 -9.61 -0.76 7.70
N SER A 30 -9.15 -2.00 7.90
CA SER A 30 -9.81 -2.96 8.77
C SER A 30 -9.43 -2.71 10.24
N HIS A 31 -10.38 -2.92 11.15
CA HIS A 31 -10.13 -2.90 12.59
C HIS A 31 -9.59 -4.23 13.12
N ASP A 32 -9.65 -5.29 12.31
CA ASP A 32 -9.08 -6.59 12.67
C ASP A 32 -7.55 -6.54 12.52
N ASP A 33 -6.87 -7.42 13.26
CA ASP A 33 -5.42 -7.51 13.19
C ASP A 33 -4.99 -8.37 12.00
N HIS A 34 -4.49 -7.72 10.97
CA HIS A 34 -3.91 -8.36 9.77
C HIS A 34 -2.42 -8.04 9.65
N GLY A 35 -1.79 -7.58 10.74
CA GLY A 35 -0.39 -7.18 10.73
C GLY A 35 -0.21 -5.71 10.43
N ASN A 36 0.99 -5.34 9.96
CA ASN A 36 1.37 -3.95 9.79
C ASN A 36 2.10 -3.67 8.46
N LEU A 37 2.05 -4.59 7.51
CA LEU A 37 2.63 -4.37 6.18
C LEU A 37 1.64 -3.59 5.34
N ALA A 38 1.90 -2.31 5.14
CA ALA A 38 0.96 -1.38 4.53
C ALA A 38 1.27 -1.10 3.06
N ASN A 39 0.22 -0.90 2.29
CA ASN A 39 0.32 -0.48 0.89
C ASN A 39 0.78 0.97 0.84
N ALA A 40 1.91 1.22 0.17
CA ALA A 40 2.46 2.56 -0.02
C ALA A 40 1.84 3.31 -1.21
N ALA A 41 0.92 2.68 -1.90
CA ALA A 41 0.27 3.24 -3.09
C ALA A 41 1.26 3.64 -4.18
N PHE A 42 2.33 2.89 -4.31
CA PHE A 42 3.35 3.05 -5.36
C PHE A 42 3.43 1.75 -6.15
N TYR A 43 3.17 1.83 -7.46
CA TYR A 43 3.05 0.65 -8.31
C TYR A 43 3.89 0.78 -9.56
N ILE A 44 4.51 -0.34 -9.97
CA ILE A 44 5.09 -0.47 -11.30
C ILE A 44 4.18 -1.43 -12.07
N LEU A 45 3.60 -0.94 -13.14
CA LEU A 45 2.60 -1.67 -13.92
C LEU A 45 3.15 -2.00 -15.29
N SER A 46 2.87 -3.21 -15.78
CA SER A 46 3.21 -3.58 -17.15
C SER A 46 2.29 -2.85 -18.14
N LYS A 47 2.77 -2.67 -19.36
CA LYS A 47 1.95 -2.11 -20.43
C LYS A 47 0.72 -2.97 -20.71
N LYS A 48 0.85 -4.29 -20.59
CA LYS A 48 -0.26 -5.23 -20.76
C LYS A 48 -1.34 -4.98 -19.72
N LEU A 49 -0.96 -4.82 -18.45
CA LEU A 49 -1.91 -4.52 -17.37
C LEU A 49 -2.65 -3.21 -17.65
N ILE A 50 -1.91 -2.17 -18.02
CA ILE A 50 -2.50 -0.86 -18.31
C ILE A 50 -3.50 -0.97 -19.46
N ALA A 51 -3.18 -1.75 -20.49
CA ALA A 51 -4.07 -1.95 -21.63
C ALA A 51 -5.36 -2.70 -21.25
N GLU A 52 -5.31 -3.52 -20.20
CA GLU A 52 -6.47 -4.28 -19.72
C GLU A 52 -7.36 -3.48 -18.78
N LEU A 53 -6.92 -2.31 -18.32
CA LEU A 53 -7.76 -1.45 -17.48
C LEU A 53 -8.93 -0.91 -18.30
N GLY A 54 -10.12 -0.94 -17.69
CA GLY A 54 -11.34 -0.42 -18.29
C GLY A 54 -11.76 0.88 -17.62
N ASP A 55 -12.98 0.90 -17.11
CA ASP A 55 -13.59 2.06 -16.49
C ASP A 55 -13.57 2.01 -14.95
N GLU A 56 -12.61 1.25 -14.39
CA GLU A 56 -12.41 1.19 -12.95
C GLU A 56 -12.06 2.59 -12.40
N THR A 57 -12.67 2.95 -11.29
CA THR A 57 -12.44 4.25 -10.64
C THR A 57 -11.75 4.12 -9.27
N ASP A 58 -11.60 2.91 -8.77
CA ASP A 58 -10.98 2.63 -7.45
C ASP A 58 -9.94 1.54 -7.61
N PHE A 59 -8.67 1.95 -7.64
CA PHE A 59 -7.57 1.03 -7.86
C PHE A 59 -7.48 -0.04 -6.75
N SER A 60 -7.67 0.37 -5.50
CA SER A 60 -7.54 -0.55 -4.36
C SER A 60 -8.63 -1.61 -4.33
N ASN A 61 -9.87 -1.24 -4.66
CA ASN A 61 -11.00 -2.16 -4.54
C ASN A 61 -11.35 -2.86 -5.85
N GLU A 62 -10.98 -2.29 -7.00
CA GLU A 62 -11.38 -2.80 -8.31
C GLU A 62 -10.23 -3.41 -9.11
N VAL A 63 -9.00 -2.93 -8.92
CA VAL A 63 -7.84 -3.39 -9.71
C VAL A 63 -6.97 -4.36 -8.91
N ILE A 64 -6.55 -3.99 -7.71
CA ILE A 64 -5.62 -4.81 -6.91
C ILE A 64 -6.14 -6.24 -6.69
N PRO A 65 -7.44 -6.46 -6.38
CA PRO A 65 -7.92 -7.83 -6.17
C PRO A 65 -7.77 -8.75 -7.38
N LYS A 66 -7.75 -8.21 -8.58
CA LYS A 66 -7.53 -9.00 -9.80
C LYS A 66 -6.12 -9.60 -9.86
N TYR A 67 -5.20 -9.06 -9.07
CA TYR A 67 -3.79 -9.46 -9.09
C TYR A 67 -3.36 -10.18 -7.81
N PHE A 68 -4.30 -10.58 -6.97
CA PHE A 68 -4.00 -11.50 -5.87
C PHE A 68 -3.42 -12.79 -6.47
N GLY A 69 -2.28 -13.22 -5.92
CA GLY A 69 -1.54 -14.35 -6.43
C GLY A 69 -0.55 -14.01 -7.56
N LYS A 70 -0.49 -12.74 -7.99
CA LYS A 70 0.35 -12.32 -9.12
C LYS A 70 1.26 -11.14 -8.79
N ALA A 71 0.81 -10.21 -7.93
CA ALA A 71 1.55 -8.98 -7.67
C ALA A 71 2.71 -9.22 -6.70
N LEU A 72 3.91 -8.80 -7.09
CA LEU A 72 5.07 -8.82 -6.20
C LEU A 72 5.04 -7.61 -5.27
N VAL A 73 5.25 -7.87 -3.98
CA VAL A 73 5.32 -6.84 -2.94
C VAL A 73 6.77 -6.65 -2.53
N VAL A 74 7.24 -5.39 -2.56
CA VAL A 74 8.60 -5.04 -2.15
C VAL A 74 8.49 -4.12 -0.94
N GLU A 75 9.06 -4.55 0.18
CA GLU A 75 9.07 -3.76 1.40
C GLU A 75 10.22 -2.76 1.39
N THR A 76 9.94 -1.50 1.77
CA THR A 76 10.96 -0.49 2.00
C THR A 76 11.09 -0.16 3.48
N SER A 77 12.30 0.11 3.94
CA SER A 77 12.57 0.64 5.28
C SER A 77 12.69 2.16 5.29
N GLU A 78 12.52 2.80 4.14
CA GLU A 78 12.55 4.26 4.07
C GLU A 78 11.33 4.87 4.76
N THR A 79 11.48 6.12 5.19
CA THR A 79 10.38 6.86 5.81
C THR A 79 9.26 7.09 4.81
N PHE A 80 8.05 6.67 5.18
CA PHE A 80 6.86 6.85 4.38
C PHE A 80 5.76 7.45 5.27
N ILE A 81 5.24 8.62 4.87
CA ILE A 81 4.21 9.33 5.63
C ILE A 81 3.12 9.78 4.67
N ASP A 82 1.87 9.37 4.96
CA ASP A 82 0.70 9.88 4.26
C ASP A 82 0.32 11.23 4.88
N ILE A 83 0.34 12.28 4.09
CA ILE A 83 0.08 13.66 4.53
C ILE A 83 -1.39 14.05 4.33
N GLY A 84 -2.31 13.09 4.41
CA GLY A 84 -3.73 13.31 4.15
C GLY A 84 -4.48 14.08 5.24
N THR A 85 -3.85 14.37 6.39
CA THR A 85 -4.44 15.14 7.48
C THR A 85 -3.51 16.27 7.89
N PRO A 86 -4.03 17.35 8.54
CA PRO A 86 -3.15 18.41 9.06
C PRO A 86 -2.08 17.90 10.02
N GLU A 87 -2.42 16.92 10.85
CA GLU A 87 -1.50 16.34 11.83
C GLU A 87 -0.36 15.59 11.16
N THR A 88 -0.67 14.77 10.17
CA THR A 88 0.35 14.00 9.44
C THR A 88 1.20 14.91 8.55
N TYR A 89 0.62 15.96 7.99
CA TYR A 89 1.36 16.96 7.25
C TYR A 89 2.40 17.67 8.14
N GLU A 90 1.98 18.11 9.34
CA GLU A 90 2.89 18.74 10.30
C GLU A 90 3.99 17.77 10.76
N HIS A 91 3.61 16.52 11.02
CA HIS A 91 4.57 15.48 11.39
C HIS A 91 5.62 15.29 10.30
N ALA A 92 5.20 15.23 9.03
CA ALA A 92 6.10 15.10 7.90
C ALA A 92 7.10 16.26 7.81
N GLN A 93 6.65 17.49 8.11
CA GLN A 93 7.54 18.65 8.16
C GLN A 93 8.60 18.53 9.26
N GLN A 94 8.22 18.02 10.43
CA GLN A 94 9.17 17.79 11.51
C GLN A 94 10.21 16.73 11.14
N VAL A 95 9.78 15.62 10.53
CA VAL A 95 10.68 14.56 10.09
C VAL A 95 11.66 15.10 9.03
N ALA A 96 11.18 15.91 8.09
CA ALA A 96 12.00 16.48 7.04
C ALA A 96 13.09 17.41 7.58
N LYS A 97 12.83 18.12 8.67
CA LYS A 97 13.81 19.02 9.30
C LYS A 97 14.98 18.27 9.93
N ILE A 98 14.78 17.02 10.35
CA ILE A 98 15.81 16.20 10.96
C ILE A 98 16.78 15.66 9.90
N ARG A 99 16.32 15.54 8.67
CA ARG A 99 17.10 15.06 7.54
C ARG A 99 17.77 16.21 6.80
#